data_31ac82e9a96106379a9b4138818e829d
#
_entry.id   31ac82e9a96106379a9b4138818e829d
#
_cell.length_a   1.000
_cell.length_b   1.000
_cell.length_c   1.000
_cell.angle_alpha   90.00
_cell.angle_beta   90.00
_cell.angle_gamma   90.00
#
_symmetry.space_group_name_H-M   'P 1'
#
loop_
_entity.id
_entity.type
_entity.pdbx_description
1 polymer ?
#
loop_
_entity_poly.entity_id
_entity_poly.type
_entity_poly.pdbx_seq_one_letter_code
_entity_poly.pdbx_strand_id
1 'polypeptide(L)'
;MKYLVTGAAGYIGSHTARELLMRGAERVVAVDSLERGHRAAIGALERLAPGRVRFVEADIRDRRTLRETLLAERPDVVLHFASFALVGESMGNPAMYWSCSAGGTASLLEAIQAAGTRRLVFSSTCATYGVPDRMPIVETMPQRPCNPYGSAKLACETMIREQVEGARRTGGDFGAVLLRYFNVAGCSADGLLGEDHDPETHLVPSALQAALGTRPALEIFGTDYPTPDGTCIRDYVHVEDLAAAHVDAVAGLRPAECRAFNVGIGRGFSVREVLAECERVVGRPIPAKVAPRREGDPPELRSDPSLVMRELGWKPRHVTLAPMVESAWRWMQANPAGYPR
;
A
#
# COMPACT_ATOMS: atom_id res chain seq x y z
N MET A 1 -17.44 13.38 -7.22
CA MET A 1 -16.10 13.36 -7.88
C MET A 1 -15.87 12.02 -8.52
N LYS A 2 -15.18 12.01 -9.66
CA LYS A 2 -14.74 10.81 -10.37
C LYS A 2 -13.28 10.51 -10.04
N TYR A 3 -12.99 9.28 -9.70
CA TYR A 3 -11.65 8.83 -9.35
C TYR A 3 -11.15 7.76 -10.31
N LEU A 4 -9.87 7.78 -10.63
CA LEU A 4 -9.19 6.66 -11.27
C LEU A 4 -8.22 6.05 -10.26
N VAL A 5 -8.33 4.74 -10.05
CA VAL A 5 -7.50 3.98 -9.12
C VAL A 5 -6.73 2.94 -9.91
N THR A 6 -5.41 3.05 -10.00
CA THR A 6 -4.57 2.01 -10.58
C THR A 6 -4.14 1.02 -9.49
N GLY A 7 -3.99 -0.26 -9.82
CA GLY A 7 -3.79 -1.32 -8.83
C GLY A 7 -5.04 -1.56 -7.98
N ALA A 8 -6.21 -1.31 -8.58
CA ALA A 8 -7.50 -1.34 -7.90
C ALA A 8 -7.97 -2.75 -7.48
N ALA A 9 -7.45 -3.80 -8.11
CA ALA A 9 -7.73 -5.19 -7.77
C ALA A 9 -6.77 -5.77 -6.72
N GLY A 10 -5.72 -5.01 -6.35
CA GLY A 10 -4.77 -5.36 -5.30
C GLY A 10 -5.31 -5.02 -3.90
N TYR A 11 -4.57 -5.45 -2.87
CA TYR A 11 -4.96 -5.33 -1.47
C TYR A 11 -5.32 -3.89 -1.07
N ILE A 12 -4.36 -2.94 -1.12
CA ILE A 12 -4.59 -1.57 -0.66
C ILE A 12 -5.51 -0.79 -1.63
N GLY A 13 -5.34 -1.01 -2.94
CA GLY A 13 -6.12 -0.32 -3.97
C GLY A 13 -7.61 -0.63 -3.88
N SER A 14 -7.98 -1.89 -3.65
CA SER A 14 -9.38 -2.30 -3.50
C SER A 14 -10.03 -1.73 -2.24
N HIS A 15 -9.33 -1.77 -1.09
CA HIS A 15 -9.81 -1.15 0.15
C HIS A 15 -9.96 0.37 0.01
N THR A 16 -9.06 1.04 -0.71
CA THR A 16 -9.18 2.48 -0.98
C THR A 16 -10.33 2.79 -1.93
N ALA A 17 -10.54 1.98 -2.96
CA ALA A 17 -11.69 2.10 -3.85
C ALA A 17 -13.02 1.91 -3.09
N ARG A 18 -13.07 0.93 -2.17
CA ARG A 18 -14.20 0.75 -1.25
C ARG A 18 -14.44 2.00 -0.41
N GLU A 19 -13.41 2.54 0.22
CA GLU A 19 -13.53 3.76 1.06
C GLU A 19 -14.01 4.96 0.26
N LEU A 20 -13.52 5.17 -0.98
CA LEU A 20 -14.03 6.20 -1.89
C LEU A 20 -15.52 6.04 -2.16
N LEU A 21 -15.97 4.82 -2.46
CA LEU A 21 -17.38 4.52 -2.73
C LEU A 21 -18.27 4.74 -1.50
N MET A 22 -17.80 4.34 -0.31
CA MET A 22 -18.49 4.55 0.97
C MET A 22 -18.61 6.03 1.32
N ARG A 23 -17.61 6.85 0.97
CA ARG A 23 -17.64 8.31 1.12
C ARG A 23 -18.36 9.04 -0.02
N GLY A 24 -19.07 8.34 -0.87
CA GLY A 24 -19.94 8.94 -1.89
C GLY A 24 -19.25 9.34 -3.18
N ALA A 25 -18.17 8.68 -3.58
CA ALA A 25 -17.59 8.84 -4.91
C ALA A 25 -18.67 8.64 -5.99
N GLU A 26 -18.76 9.58 -6.93
CA GLU A 26 -19.67 9.47 -8.07
C GLU A 26 -19.34 8.25 -8.92
N ARG A 27 -18.05 8.07 -9.19
CA ARG A 27 -17.51 6.98 -10.01
C ARG A 27 -16.08 6.65 -9.62
N VAL A 28 -15.76 5.37 -9.62
CA VAL A 28 -14.41 4.83 -9.52
C VAL A 28 -14.08 4.06 -10.79
N VAL A 29 -13.09 4.54 -11.54
CA VAL A 29 -12.48 3.81 -12.66
C VAL A 29 -11.35 2.98 -12.10
N ALA A 30 -11.57 1.69 -11.98
CA ALA A 30 -10.64 0.72 -11.43
C ALA A 30 -9.76 0.16 -12.56
N VAL A 31 -8.45 0.45 -12.54
CA VAL A 31 -7.48 -0.03 -13.54
C VAL A 31 -6.54 -1.02 -12.88
N ASP A 32 -6.45 -2.22 -13.44
CA ASP A 32 -5.56 -3.27 -12.94
C ASP A 32 -5.24 -4.27 -14.06
N SER A 33 -4.04 -4.83 -14.07
CA SER A 33 -3.65 -5.87 -15.03
C SER A 33 -4.07 -7.27 -14.61
N LEU A 34 -4.51 -7.44 -13.36
CA LEU A 34 -4.78 -8.73 -12.71
C LEU A 34 -3.55 -9.66 -12.62
N GLU A 35 -2.33 -9.13 -12.84
CA GLU A 35 -1.09 -9.91 -12.70
C GLU A 35 -0.86 -10.35 -11.23
N ARG A 36 -1.26 -9.50 -10.27
CA ARG A 36 -1.19 -9.78 -8.82
C ARG A 36 -2.50 -9.43 -8.10
N GLY A 37 -3.41 -8.76 -8.80
CA GLY A 37 -4.73 -8.38 -8.30
C GLY A 37 -5.77 -9.46 -8.58
N HIS A 38 -6.91 -9.35 -7.89
CA HIS A 38 -7.99 -10.32 -7.98
C HIS A 38 -9.25 -9.72 -8.61
N ARG A 39 -9.73 -10.29 -9.72
CA ARG A 39 -10.99 -9.84 -10.36
C ARG A 39 -12.18 -9.92 -9.38
N ALA A 40 -12.12 -10.84 -8.43
CA ALA A 40 -13.13 -11.00 -7.38
C ALA A 40 -13.24 -9.78 -6.47
N ALA A 41 -12.12 -9.08 -6.17
CA ALA A 41 -12.12 -7.84 -5.41
C ALA A 41 -12.87 -6.73 -6.17
N ILE A 42 -12.66 -6.61 -7.48
CA ILE A 42 -13.44 -5.68 -8.32
C ILE A 42 -14.93 -6.05 -8.32
N GLY A 43 -15.27 -7.35 -8.46
CA GLY A 43 -16.64 -7.81 -8.37
C GLY A 43 -17.32 -7.47 -7.04
N ALA A 44 -16.56 -7.48 -5.94
CA ALA A 44 -17.04 -7.05 -4.64
C ALA A 44 -17.38 -5.54 -4.62
N LEU A 45 -16.53 -4.70 -5.21
CA LEU A 45 -16.78 -3.26 -5.36
C LEU A 45 -17.98 -2.95 -6.27
N GLU A 46 -18.13 -3.70 -7.37
CA GLU A 46 -19.27 -3.58 -8.28
C GLU A 46 -20.61 -3.91 -7.58
N ARG A 47 -20.62 -4.93 -6.71
CA ARG A 47 -21.79 -5.29 -5.88
C ARG A 47 -22.07 -4.26 -4.80
N LEU A 48 -21.02 -3.71 -4.16
CA LEU A 48 -21.15 -2.67 -3.15
C LEU A 48 -21.78 -1.38 -3.71
N ALA A 49 -21.42 -1.02 -4.95
CA ALA A 49 -21.85 0.23 -5.57
C ALA A 49 -22.23 0.04 -7.05
N PRO A 50 -23.40 -0.57 -7.34
CA PRO A 50 -23.81 -0.86 -8.71
C PRO A 50 -23.81 0.39 -9.59
N GLY A 51 -23.21 0.29 -10.78
CA GLY A 51 -23.12 1.37 -11.77
C GLY A 51 -22.10 2.47 -11.46
N ARG A 52 -21.47 2.46 -10.27
CA ARG A 52 -20.43 3.45 -9.90
C ARG A 52 -19.00 2.96 -10.10
N VAL A 53 -18.78 1.68 -10.37
CA VAL A 53 -17.48 1.11 -10.65
C VAL A 53 -17.38 0.77 -12.13
N ARG A 54 -16.31 1.22 -12.79
CA ARG A 54 -15.91 0.79 -14.12
C ARG A 54 -14.56 0.11 -14.03
N PHE A 55 -14.49 -1.15 -14.38
CA PHE A 55 -13.23 -1.88 -14.47
C PHE A 55 -12.61 -1.74 -15.85
N VAL A 56 -11.31 -1.49 -15.90
CA VAL A 56 -10.48 -1.49 -17.10
C VAL A 56 -9.30 -2.41 -16.82
N GLU A 57 -9.26 -3.56 -17.47
CA GLU A 57 -8.13 -4.47 -17.42
C GLU A 57 -7.00 -3.90 -18.29
N ALA A 58 -5.96 -3.40 -17.64
CA ALA A 58 -4.82 -2.79 -18.32
C ALA A 58 -3.59 -2.80 -17.43
N ASP A 59 -2.43 -2.99 -18.04
CA ASP A 59 -1.13 -2.76 -17.45
C ASP A 59 -0.80 -1.26 -17.47
N ILE A 60 -0.27 -0.72 -16.38
CA ILE A 60 0.16 0.69 -16.33
C ILE A 60 1.32 1.00 -17.31
N ARG A 61 2.01 0.00 -17.83
CA ARG A 61 3.02 0.13 -18.88
C ARG A 61 2.40 0.31 -20.27
N ASP A 62 1.11 -0.02 -20.45
CA ASP A 62 0.38 0.22 -21.69
C ASP A 62 -0.05 1.69 -21.80
N ARG A 63 0.86 2.50 -22.35
CA ARG A 63 0.66 3.94 -22.56
C ARG A 63 -0.61 4.28 -23.34
N ARG A 64 -0.94 3.45 -24.32
CA ARG A 64 -2.10 3.70 -25.19
C ARG A 64 -3.38 3.53 -24.41
N THR A 65 -3.58 2.38 -23.78
CA THR A 65 -4.79 2.10 -23.01
C THR A 65 -4.98 3.07 -21.84
N LEU A 66 -3.90 3.41 -21.11
CA LEU A 66 -3.96 4.42 -20.06
C LEU A 66 -4.40 5.78 -20.59
N ARG A 67 -3.79 6.24 -21.68
CA ARG A 67 -4.12 7.55 -22.29
C ARG A 67 -5.58 7.58 -22.75
N GLU A 68 -6.02 6.56 -23.49
CA GLU A 68 -7.40 6.45 -23.96
C GLU A 68 -8.39 6.44 -22.78
N THR A 69 -8.07 5.70 -21.72
CA THR A 69 -8.92 5.61 -20.52
C THR A 69 -9.02 6.98 -19.82
N LEU A 70 -7.90 7.66 -19.56
CA LEU A 70 -7.93 8.95 -18.87
C LEU A 70 -8.63 10.03 -19.71
N LEU A 71 -8.41 10.05 -21.03
CA LEU A 71 -9.09 10.97 -21.93
C LEU A 71 -10.61 10.75 -21.98
N ALA A 72 -11.06 9.49 -21.96
CA ALA A 72 -12.48 9.15 -21.98
C ALA A 72 -13.18 9.44 -20.66
N GLU A 73 -12.53 9.07 -19.54
CA GLU A 73 -13.14 9.15 -18.21
C GLU A 73 -12.98 10.53 -17.54
N ARG A 74 -11.91 11.26 -17.86
CA ARG A 74 -11.57 12.57 -17.28
C ARG A 74 -11.72 12.58 -15.75
N PRO A 75 -10.94 11.76 -15.03
CA PRO A 75 -11.04 11.70 -13.58
C PRO A 75 -10.60 13.02 -12.94
N ASP A 76 -11.29 13.41 -11.85
CA ASP A 76 -10.93 14.58 -11.05
C ASP A 76 -9.62 14.33 -10.28
N VAL A 77 -9.38 13.05 -9.87
CA VAL A 77 -8.23 12.63 -9.07
C VAL A 77 -7.79 11.24 -9.53
N VAL A 78 -6.48 11.05 -9.60
CA VAL A 78 -5.86 9.71 -9.75
C VAL A 78 -5.28 9.27 -8.41
N LEU A 79 -5.57 8.02 -8.00
CA LEU A 79 -4.88 7.35 -6.90
C LEU A 79 -4.07 6.20 -7.48
N HIS A 80 -2.76 6.22 -7.25
CA HIS A 80 -1.82 5.32 -7.93
C HIS A 80 -1.22 4.29 -6.97
N PHE A 81 -1.69 3.04 -7.08
CA PHE A 81 -1.22 1.89 -6.28
C PHE A 81 -0.46 0.86 -7.11
N ALA A 82 -0.73 0.77 -8.42
CA ALA A 82 -0.18 -0.27 -9.28
C ALA A 82 1.36 -0.31 -9.21
N SER A 83 1.88 -1.41 -8.67
CA SER A 83 3.32 -1.67 -8.49
C SER A 83 3.49 -3.07 -7.91
N PHE A 84 4.60 -3.75 -8.18
CA PHE A 84 5.03 -4.87 -7.36
C PHE A 84 5.51 -4.38 -5.99
N ALA A 85 5.28 -5.18 -4.93
CA ALA A 85 5.46 -4.73 -3.55
C ALA A 85 6.38 -5.62 -2.68
N LEU A 86 6.91 -6.72 -3.23
CA LEU A 86 7.69 -7.69 -2.47
C LEU A 86 9.19 -7.35 -2.49
N VAL A 87 9.71 -6.88 -1.34
CA VAL A 87 11.12 -6.48 -1.20
C VAL A 87 12.06 -7.63 -1.60
N GLY A 88 11.83 -8.85 -1.10
CA GLY A 88 12.67 -10.01 -1.41
C GLY A 88 12.70 -10.36 -2.89
N GLU A 89 11.54 -10.31 -3.58
CA GLU A 89 11.45 -10.55 -5.02
C GLU A 89 12.23 -9.48 -5.80
N SER A 90 12.21 -8.23 -5.36
CA SER A 90 12.92 -7.14 -6.02
C SER A 90 14.44 -7.36 -6.06
N MET A 91 15.01 -8.05 -5.08
CA MET A 91 16.45 -8.39 -5.06
C MET A 91 16.82 -9.33 -6.19
N GLY A 92 15.95 -10.31 -6.51
CA GLY A 92 16.16 -11.25 -7.61
C GLY A 92 15.77 -10.72 -8.99
N ASN A 93 14.79 -9.81 -9.06
CA ASN A 93 14.19 -9.30 -10.31
C ASN A 93 14.13 -7.77 -10.36
N PRO A 94 15.25 -7.04 -10.20
CA PRO A 94 15.23 -5.58 -10.13
C PRO A 94 14.65 -4.91 -11.38
N ALA A 95 14.93 -5.41 -12.58
CA ALA A 95 14.44 -4.84 -13.84
C ALA A 95 12.91 -4.86 -13.93
N MET A 96 12.25 -5.90 -13.41
CA MET A 96 10.79 -6.00 -13.36
C MET A 96 10.20 -4.88 -12.49
N TYR A 97 10.80 -4.62 -11.33
CA TYR A 97 10.37 -3.54 -10.41
C TYR A 97 10.56 -2.16 -11.03
N TRP A 98 11.69 -1.92 -11.70
CA TRP A 98 11.92 -0.66 -12.41
C TRP A 98 10.94 -0.46 -13.56
N SER A 99 10.74 -1.48 -14.39
CA SER A 99 9.80 -1.42 -15.51
C SER A 99 8.37 -1.14 -15.05
N CYS A 100 7.89 -1.88 -14.06
CA CYS A 100 6.53 -1.70 -13.56
C CYS A 100 6.38 -0.36 -12.80
N SER A 101 7.18 -0.12 -11.77
CA SER A 101 7.00 1.06 -10.93
C SER A 101 7.39 2.35 -11.65
N ALA A 102 8.65 2.50 -12.06
CA ALA A 102 9.12 3.74 -12.67
C ALA A 102 8.57 3.90 -14.10
N GLY A 103 8.65 2.86 -14.95
CA GLY A 103 8.12 2.90 -16.30
C GLY A 103 6.60 3.10 -16.34
N GLY A 104 5.86 2.37 -15.50
CA GLY A 104 4.40 2.54 -15.38
C GLY A 104 4.00 3.91 -14.84
N THR A 105 4.70 4.44 -13.82
CA THR A 105 4.47 5.81 -13.32
C THR A 105 4.71 6.86 -14.40
N ALA A 106 5.78 6.74 -15.20
CA ALA A 106 6.03 7.65 -16.32
C ALA A 106 4.88 7.63 -17.32
N SER A 107 4.40 6.43 -17.70
CA SER A 107 3.26 6.27 -18.61
C SER A 107 1.98 6.91 -18.05
N LEU A 108 1.74 6.75 -16.75
CA LEU A 108 0.58 7.33 -16.06
C LEU A 108 0.67 8.86 -16.02
N LEU A 109 1.83 9.45 -15.73
CA LEU A 109 2.03 10.89 -15.72
C LEU A 109 1.81 11.53 -17.10
N GLU A 110 2.28 10.88 -18.18
CA GLU A 110 1.97 11.28 -19.57
C GLU A 110 0.45 11.28 -19.83
N ALA A 111 -0.26 10.24 -19.39
CA ALA A 111 -1.70 10.13 -19.57
C ALA A 111 -2.48 11.17 -18.74
N ILE A 112 -2.06 11.43 -17.50
CA ILE A 112 -2.59 12.48 -16.61
C ILE A 112 -2.45 13.85 -17.27
N GLN A 113 -1.28 14.16 -17.79
CA GLN A 113 -1.02 15.43 -18.48
C GLN A 113 -1.91 15.57 -19.72
N ALA A 114 -2.02 14.54 -20.54
CA ALA A 114 -2.83 14.55 -21.76
C ALA A 114 -4.33 14.73 -21.46
N ALA A 115 -4.83 14.16 -20.35
CA ALA A 115 -6.23 14.27 -19.94
C ALA A 115 -6.54 15.56 -19.19
N GLY A 116 -5.54 16.34 -18.78
CA GLY A 116 -5.70 17.56 -17.98
C GLY A 116 -6.11 17.27 -16.54
N THR A 117 -5.88 16.06 -16.02
CA THR A 117 -6.11 15.73 -14.61
C THR A 117 -5.05 16.44 -13.77
N ARG A 118 -5.48 17.07 -12.65
CA ARG A 118 -4.62 17.98 -11.88
C ARG A 118 -4.25 17.48 -10.50
N ARG A 119 -4.70 16.28 -10.12
CA ARG A 119 -4.59 15.78 -8.75
C ARG A 119 -4.14 14.33 -8.73
N LEU A 120 -3.07 14.07 -7.99
CA LEU A 120 -2.51 12.72 -7.82
C LEU A 120 -2.27 12.40 -6.35
N VAL A 121 -2.73 11.25 -5.89
CA VAL A 121 -2.29 10.63 -4.64
C VAL A 121 -1.47 9.39 -4.99
N PHE A 122 -0.24 9.34 -4.54
CA PHE A 122 0.69 8.25 -4.81
C PHE A 122 0.94 7.39 -3.58
N SER A 123 0.75 6.11 -3.74
CA SER A 123 1.04 5.06 -2.77
C SER A 123 2.55 4.77 -2.77
N SER A 124 3.30 5.49 -1.92
CA SER A 124 4.73 5.31 -1.71
C SER A 124 5.01 4.34 -0.56
N THR A 125 6.21 4.33 0.02
CA THR A 125 6.64 3.36 1.03
C THR A 125 7.72 3.91 1.94
N CYS A 126 7.79 3.44 3.19
CA CYS A 126 8.92 3.67 4.09
C CYS A 126 10.23 3.07 3.58
N ALA A 127 10.19 2.09 2.66
CA ALA A 127 11.39 1.49 2.08
C ALA A 127 12.28 2.50 1.33
N THR A 128 11.74 3.67 0.97
CA THR A 128 12.53 4.78 0.40
C THR A 128 13.57 5.33 1.36
N TYR A 129 13.38 5.20 2.68
CA TYR A 129 14.34 5.66 3.69
C TYR A 129 15.54 4.73 3.86
N GLY A 130 15.40 3.44 3.50
CA GLY A 130 16.44 2.43 3.72
C GLY A 130 16.65 2.12 5.20
N VAL A 131 17.90 2.21 5.67
CA VAL A 131 18.27 2.06 7.08
C VAL A 131 18.40 3.47 7.69
N PRO A 132 17.40 3.91 8.47
CA PRO A 132 17.40 5.27 9.05
C PRO A 132 18.43 5.42 10.18
N ASP A 133 19.00 6.60 10.31
CA ASP A 133 19.98 6.92 11.35
C ASP A 133 19.37 7.01 12.76
N ARG A 134 18.07 7.26 12.86
CA ARG A 134 17.31 7.40 14.12
C ARG A 134 15.83 7.04 13.97
N MET A 135 15.17 6.78 15.10
CA MET A 135 13.72 6.56 15.22
C MET A 135 13.08 7.62 16.14
N PRO A 136 11.81 7.97 15.92
CA PRO A 136 10.95 7.61 14.79
C PRO A 136 11.35 8.31 13.47
N ILE A 137 10.92 7.72 12.34
CA ILE A 137 11.18 8.26 11.00
C ILE A 137 10.25 9.43 10.72
N VAL A 138 10.83 10.58 10.38
CA VAL A 138 10.11 11.79 9.94
C VAL A 138 10.34 12.03 8.45
N GLU A 139 9.44 12.77 7.79
CA GLU A 139 9.44 12.98 6.34
C GLU A 139 10.68 13.72 5.80
N THR A 140 11.34 14.47 6.67
CA THR A 140 12.57 15.22 6.31
C THR A 140 13.86 14.39 6.35
N MET A 141 13.77 13.12 6.80
CA MET A 141 14.94 12.24 6.79
C MET A 141 15.41 11.93 5.38
N PRO A 142 16.73 11.70 5.19
CA PRO A 142 17.28 11.30 3.91
C PRO A 142 16.65 10.00 3.40
N GLN A 143 16.32 9.96 2.11
CA GLN A 143 15.86 8.77 1.43
C GLN A 143 17.05 8.06 0.80
N ARG A 144 17.43 6.90 1.34
CA ARG A 144 18.59 6.09 0.90
C ARG A 144 18.16 4.62 0.82
N PRO A 145 17.32 4.24 -0.16
CA PRO A 145 16.79 2.89 -0.26
C PRO A 145 17.91 1.86 -0.37
N CYS A 146 17.75 0.71 0.29
CA CYS A 146 18.70 -0.39 0.31
C CYS A 146 18.27 -1.60 -0.54
N ASN A 147 17.18 -1.47 -1.31
CA ASN A 147 16.67 -2.50 -2.20
C ASN A 147 16.01 -1.90 -3.46
N PRO A 148 15.90 -2.69 -4.55
CA PRO A 148 15.34 -2.20 -5.82
C PRO A 148 13.90 -1.70 -5.73
N TYR A 149 13.05 -2.31 -4.89
CA TYR A 149 11.69 -1.84 -4.66
C TYR A 149 11.67 -0.40 -4.11
N GLY A 150 12.42 -0.14 -3.02
CA GLY A 150 12.53 1.19 -2.44
C GLY A 150 13.13 2.21 -3.43
N SER A 151 14.15 1.80 -4.20
CA SER A 151 14.77 2.63 -5.23
C SER A 151 13.79 3.01 -6.34
N ALA A 152 13.03 2.05 -6.86
CA ALA A 152 12.02 2.30 -7.89
C ALA A 152 10.88 3.21 -7.37
N LYS A 153 10.44 3.04 -6.12
CA LYS A 153 9.44 3.92 -5.49
C LYS A 153 9.97 5.34 -5.28
N LEU A 154 11.25 5.49 -4.91
CA LEU A 154 11.89 6.82 -4.81
C LEU A 154 11.97 7.49 -6.17
N ALA A 155 12.30 6.76 -7.24
CA ALA A 155 12.27 7.29 -8.60
C ALA A 155 10.85 7.77 -9.00
N CYS A 156 9.81 7.04 -8.64
CA CYS A 156 8.43 7.49 -8.83
C CYS A 156 8.15 8.81 -8.10
N GLU A 157 8.55 8.94 -6.82
CA GLU A 157 8.41 10.19 -6.08
C GLU A 157 9.14 11.35 -6.77
N THR A 158 10.36 11.10 -7.30
CA THR A 158 11.15 12.10 -8.01
C THR A 158 10.43 12.57 -9.27
N MET A 159 9.97 11.65 -10.13
CA MET A 159 9.21 11.98 -11.34
C MET A 159 7.94 12.79 -11.04
N ILE A 160 7.20 12.42 -9.98
CA ILE A 160 5.99 13.14 -9.57
C ILE A 160 6.34 14.56 -9.10
N ARG A 161 7.41 14.75 -8.32
CA ARG A 161 7.88 16.07 -7.88
C ARG A 161 8.30 16.95 -9.06
N GLU A 162 9.02 16.38 -10.02
CA GLU A 162 9.43 17.09 -11.24
C GLU A 162 8.23 17.47 -12.10
N GLN A 163 7.23 16.62 -12.21
CA GLN A 163 5.97 16.93 -12.91
C GLN A 163 5.22 18.11 -12.25
N VAL A 164 5.14 18.13 -10.92
CA VAL A 164 4.53 19.25 -10.15
C VAL A 164 5.34 20.54 -10.38
N GLU A 165 6.66 20.47 -10.31
CA GLU A 165 7.52 21.62 -10.52
C GLU A 165 7.46 22.14 -11.98
N GLY A 166 7.38 21.22 -12.96
CA GLY A 166 7.16 21.57 -14.37
C GLY A 166 5.83 22.30 -14.58
N ALA A 167 4.74 21.80 -13.97
CA ALA A 167 3.45 22.47 -14.00
C ALA A 167 3.53 23.87 -13.37
N ARG A 168 4.16 24.01 -12.20
CA ARG A 168 4.35 25.31 -11.52
C ARG A 168 5.07 26.33 -12.38
N ARG A 169 6.13 25.92 -13.10
CA ARG A 169 6.91 26.82 -14.00
C ARG A 169 6.10 27.30 -15.20
N THR A 170 5.13 26.51 -15.64
CA THR A 170 4.26 26.86 -16.79
C THR A 170 2.94 27.48 -16.38
N GLY A 171 2.74 27.81 -15.09
CA GLY A 171 1.51 28.40 -14.55
C GLY A 171 0.35 27.41 -14.40
N GLY A 172 0.66 26.10 -14.43
CA GLY A 172 -0.32 25.03 -14.17
C GLY A 172 -0.49 24.77 -12.67
N ASP A 173 -1.49 23.96 -12.34
CA ASP A 173 -1.93 23.69 -10.97
C ASP A 173 -1.88 22.19 -10.58
N PHE A 174 -1.16 21.36 -11.33
CA PHE A 174 -0.99 19.94 -10.97
C PHE A 174 -0.33 19.80 -9.61
N GLY A 175 -1.02 19.11 -8.69
CA GLY A 175 -0.56 18.84 -7.33
C GLY A 175 -0.57 17.38 -6.97
N ALA A 176 0.31 16.96 -6.06
CA ALA A 176 0.44 15.58 -5.64
C ALA A 176 0.62 15.42 -4.12
N VAL A 177 0.10 14.31 -3.59
CA VAL A 177 0.41 13.82 -2.24
C VAL A 177 1.04 12.44 -2.34
N LEU A 178 2.14 12.24 -1.62
CA LEU A 178 2.90 11.00 -1.56
C LEU A 178 2.72 10.41 -0.15
N LEU A 179 2.15 9.21 -0.03
CA LEU A 179 1.95 8.54 1.25
C LEU A 179 3.00 7.44 1.41
N ARG A 180 3.93 7.63 2.36
CA ARG A 180 4.97 6.66 2.72
C ARG A 180 4.50 5.85 3.91
N TYR A 181 3.80 4.75 3.65
CA TYR A 181 3.30 3.91 4.72
C TYR A 181 4.29 2.79 5.10
N PHE A 182 4.04 2.23 6.26
CA PHE A 182 4.81 1.16 6.86
C PHE A 182 4.13 -0.19 6.61
N ASN A 183 4.18 -1.13 7.56
CA ASN A 183 3.55 -2.42 7.34
C ASN A 183 2.03 -2.29 7.40
N VAL A 184 1.35 -2.89 6.44
CA VAL A 184 -0.11 -2.89 6.37
C VAL A 184 -0.63 -4.25 6.82
N ALA A 185 -1.70 -4.28 7.58
CA ALA A 185 -2.33 -5.53 8.01
C ALA A 185 -3.85 -5.35 8.17
N GLY A 186 -4.56 -6.46 8.21
CA GLY A 186 -6.01 -6.49 8.41
C GLY A 186 -6.79 -6.59 7.10
N CYS A 187 -8.10 -6.76 7.25
CA CYS A 187 -9.06 -6.88 6.17
C CYS A 187 -10.26 -5.98 6.43
N SER A 188 -11.14 -5.80 5.43
CA SER A 188 -12.33 -4.97 5.64
C SER A 188 -13.23 -5.56 6.74
N ALA A 189 -13.79 -4.68 7.58
CA ALA A 189 -14.60 -5.08 8.74
C ALA A 189 -15.84 -5.90 8.34
N ASP A 190 -16.39 -5.65 7.15
CA ASP A 190 -17.52 -6.39 6.57
C ASP A 190 -17.13 -7.72 5.91
N GLY A 191 -15.83 -8.06 5.89
CA GLY A 191 -15.31 -9.28 5.27
C GLY A 191 -15.35 -9.29 3.74
N LEU A 192 -15.68 -8.18 3.10
CA LEU A 192 -15.83 -8.08 1.65
C LEU A 192 -14.49 -8.17 0.92
N LEU A 193 -13.44 -7.57 1.51
CA LEU A 193 -12.09 -7.48 0.95
C LEU A 193 -11.07 -7.99 1.97
N GLY A 194 -10.05 -8.68 1.46
CA GLY A 194 -8.96 -9.21 2.27
C GLY A 194 -7.58 -9.06 1.63
N GLU A 195 -6.58 -9.60 2.33
CA GLU A 195 -5.21 -9.70 1.86
C GLU A 195 -4.98 -11.09 1.27
N ASP A 196 -4.64 -11.15 -0.01
CA ASP A 196 -4.36 -12.40 -0.73
C ASP A 196 -3.24 -12.15 -1.75
N HIS A 197 -2.04 -12.61 -1.41
CA HIS A 197 -0.85 -12.49 -2.25
C HIS A 197 -0.31 -13.86 -2.64
N ASP A 198 0.20 -13.97 -3.84
CA ASP A 198 0.91 -15.15 -4.34
C ASP A 198 2.26 -14.72 -4.97
N PRO A 199 3.42 -15.02 -4.32
CA PRO A 199 3.58 -15.64 -3.00
C PRO A 199 3.23 -14.70 -1.83
N GLU A 200 2.74 -15.26 -0.70
CA GLU A 200 2.51 -14.50 0.52
C GLU A 200 3.79 -14.42 1.37
N THR A 201 4.21 -13.21 1.70
CA THR A 201 5.44 -12.94 2.47
C THR A 201 5.23 -12.02 3.67
N HIS A 202 4.04 -11.45 3.85
CA HIS A 202 3.72 -10.58 4.98
C HIS A 202 3.50 -11.39 6.25
N LEU A 203 3.86 -10.80 7.40
CA LEU A 203 3.96 -11.51 8.67
C LEU A 203 2.60 -12.03 9.15
N VAL A 204 1.58 -11.17 9.22
CA VAL A 204 0.25 -11.54 9.73
C VAL A 204 -0.38 -12.64 8.90
N PRO A 205 -0.56 -12.51 7.56
CA PRO A 205 -1.16 -13.59 6.79
C PRO A 205 -0.31 -14.86 6.78
N SER A 206 1.03 -14.76 6.81
CA SER A 206 1.92 -15.94 6.90
C SER A 206 1.72 -16.72 8.22
N ALA A 207 1.57 -16.02 9.35
CA ALA A 207 1.27 -16.64 10.63
C ALA A 207 -0.12 -17.31 10.62
N LEU A 208 -1.12 -16.63 10.07
CA LEU A 208 -2.48 -17.16 9.97
C LEU A 208 -2.60 -18.33 8.99
N GLN A 209 -1.83 -18.34 7.88
CA GLN A 209 -1.68 -19.50 7.00
C GLN A 209 -1.10 -20.71 7.72
N ALA A 210 -0.09 -20.50 8.59
CA ALA A 210 0.46 -21.56 9.43
C ALA A 210 -0.58 -22.07 10.44
N ALA A 211 -1.41 -21.19 10.98
CA ALA A 211 -2.54 -21.59 11.83
C ALA A 211 -3.60 -22.41 11.07
N LEU A 212 -3.90 -22.08 9.81
CA LEU A 212 -4.83 -22.84 8.96
C LEU A 212 -4.24 -24.15 8.45
N GLY A 213 -2.91 -24.36 8.56
CA GLY A 213 -2.22 -25.54 8.02
C GLY A 213 -1.93 -25.48 6.52
N THR A 214 -2.19 -24.34 5.86
CA THR A 214 -1.84 -24.11 4.45
C THR A 214 -0.37 -23.76 4.25
N ARG A 215 0.32 -23.38 5.34
CA ARG A 215 1.77 -23.18 5.44
C ARG A 215 2.32 -24.08 6.57
N PRO A 216 3.49 -24.75 6.38
CA PRO A 216 4.03 -25.64 7.42
C PRO A 216 4.36 -24.93 8.73
N ALA A 217 4.95 -23.74 8.68
CA ALA A 217 5.30 -22.91 9.83
C ALA A 217 5.56 -21.47 9.41
N LEU A 218 5.42 -20.53 10.35
CA LEU A 218 5.93 -19.17 10.21
C LEU A 218 7.46 -19.18 10.30
N GLU A 219 8.14 -18.44 9.42
CA GLU A 219 9.58 -18.20 9.51
C GLU A 219 9.87 -16.91 10.26
N ILE A 220 10.63 -16.98 11.35
CA ILE A 220 11.11 -15.83 12.12
C ILE A 220 12.55 -15.54 11.66
N PHE A 221 12.74 -14.49 10.87
CA PHE A 221 14.02 -14.14 10.25
C PHE A 221 14.92 -13.37 11.21
N GLY A 222 15.83 -14.06 11.87
CA GLY A 222 16.75 -13.51 12.87
C GLY A 222 16.12 -13.37 14.26
N THR A 223 16.90 -13.69 15.28
CA THR A 223 16.51 -13.56 16.70
C THR A 223 17.60 -12.89 17.52
N ASP A 224 18.52 -12.23 16.86
CA ASP A 224 19.74 -11.61 17.41
C ASP A 224 19.87 -10.12 17.04
N TYR A 225 18.75 -9.47 16.63
CA TYR A 225 18.70 -8.02 16.42
C TYR A 225 18.86 -7.27 17.75
N PRO A 226 19.42 -6.02 17.74
CA PRO A 226 19.53 -5.18 18.93
C PRO A 226 18.16 -4.58 19.32
N THR A 227 17.20 -5.44 19.60
CA THR A 227 15.82 -5.14 19.99
C THR A 227 15.49 -5.90 21.28
N PRO A 228 14.45 -5.56 22.03
CA PRO A 228 14.13 -6.16 23.33
C PRO A 228 13.99 -7.68 23.33
N ASP A 229 13.45 -8.28 22.25
CA ASP A 229 13.24 -9.73 22.12
C ASP A 229 14.09 -10.39 21.03
N GLY A 230 15.00 -9.61 20.43
CA GLY A 230 15.91 -10.07 19.37
C GLY A 230 15.30 -10.12 17.98
N THR A 231 14.01 -9.83 17.80
CA THR A 231 13.34 -9.83 16.49
C THR A 231 13.11 -8.42 15.95
N CYS A 232 12.92 -8.26 14.64
CA CYS A 232 12.68 -6.96 14.03
C CYS A 232 11.40 -6.30 14.56
N ILE A 233 11.44 -4.96 14.67
CA ILE A 233 10.30 -4.13 15.07
C ILE A 233 9.75 -3.39 13.86
N ARG A 234 8.43 -3.43 13.65
CA ARG A 234 7.73 -2.72 12.55
C ARG A 234 6.51 -1.97 13.07
N ASP A 235 6.25 -0.82 12.47
CA ASP A 235 5.01 -0.08 12.64
C ASP A 235 3.94 -0.68 11.72
N TYR A 236 2.77 -0.94 12.27
CA TYR A 236 1.64 -1.52 11.53
C TYR A 236 0.49 -0.52 11.45
N VAL A 237 -0.12 -0.44 10.28
CA VAL A 237 -1.35 0.33 10.06
C VAL A 237 -2.44 -0.60 9.53
N HIS A 238 -3.66 -0.45 10.05
CA HIS A 238 -4.80 -1.21 9.53
C HIS A 238 -5.11 -0.76 8.11
N VAL A 239 -5.42 -1.70 7.20
CA VAL A 239 -5.69 -1.39 5.79
C VAL A 239 -6.83 -0.38 5.60
N GLU A 240 -7.87 -0.43 6.43
CA GLU A 240 -8.97 0.55 6.38
C GLU A 240 -8.53 1.95 6.83
N ASP A 241 -7.63 2.05 7.81
CA ASP A 241 -7.06 3.33 8.23
C ASP A 241 -6.13 3.91 7.15
N LEU A 242 -5.36 3.04 6.48
CA LEU A 242 -4.54 3.45 5.35
C LEU A 242 -5.41 3.89 4.15
N ALA A 243 -6.50 3.16 3.86
CA ALA A 243 -7.46 3.56 2.84
C ALA A 243 -8.07 4.94 3.14
N ALA A 244 -8.46 5.16 4.41
CA ALA A 244 -8.92 6.48 4.87
C ALA A 244 -7.85 7.57 4.67
N ALA A 245 -6.56 7.29 4.98
CA ALA A 245 -5.47 8.24 4.74
C ALA A 245 -5.33 8.65 3.27
N HIS A 246 -5.49 7.70 2.33
CA HIS A 246 -5.47 7.98 0.90
C HIS A 246 -6.65 8.87 0.46
N VAL A 247 -7.82 8.65 1.03
CA VAL A 247 -9.00 9.49 0.73
C VAL A 247 -8.88 10.86 1.39
N ASP A 248 -8.40 10.96 2.62
CA ASP A 248 -8.14 12.23 3.32
C ASP A 248 -7.05 13.03 2.59
N ALA A 249 -6.05 12.36 1.98
CA ALA A 249 -5.03 12.99 1.17
C ALA A 249 -5.59 13.74 -0.05
N VAL A 250 -6.75 13.34 -0.58
CA VAL A 250 -7.43 14.07 -1.68
C VAL A 250 -7.82 15.47 -1.24
N ALA A 251 -8.32 15.64 -0.01
CA ALA A 251 -8.64 16.96 0.54
C ALA A 251 -7.38 17.78 0.86
N GLY A 252 -6.25 17.10 1.11
CA GLY A 252 -4.96 17.71 1.35
C GLY A 252 -4.18 18.15 0.10
N LEU A 253 -4.67 17.82 -1.10
CA LEU A 253 -4.05 18.24 -2.36
C LEU A 253 -4.11 19.76 -2.54
N ARG A 254 -2.98 20.36 -2.86
CA ARG A 254 -2.86 21.79 -3.13
C ARG A 254 -2.33 22.03 -4.54
N PRO A 255 -2.83 23.07 -5.23
CA PRO A 255 -2.34 23.42 -6.56
C PRO A 255 -0.83 23.63 -6.58
N ALA A 256 -0.15 23.02 -7.54
CA ALA A 256 1.29 23.17 -7.78
C ALA A 256 2.19 22.83 -6.56
N GLU A 257 1.71 21.98 -5.64
CA GLU A 257 2.48 21.47 -4.50
C GLU A 257 2.61 19.96 -4.54
N CYS A 258 3.79 19.44 -4.16
CA CYS A 258 4.01 18.03 -3.88
C CYS A 258 4.36 17.83 -2.42
N ARG A 259 3.50 17.12 -1.69
CA ARG A 259 3.64 16.90 -0.25
C ARG A 259 3.81 15.42 0.04
N ALA A 260 4.69 15.09 0.98
CA ALA A 260 4.89 13.71 1.44
C ALA A 260 4.47 13.57 2.90
N PHE A 261 3.90 12.40 3.25
CA PHE A 261 3.49 12.08 4.61
C PHE A 261 3.83 10.63 4.96
N ASN A 262 4.34 10.43 6.17
CA ASN A 262 4.47 9.10 6.76
C ASN A 262 3.12 8.63 7.31
N VAL A 263 2.73 7.40 7.01
CA VAL A 263 1.47 6.81 7.48
C VAL A 263 1.76 5.52 8.23
N GLY A 264 1.59 5.57 9.53
CA GLY A 264 1.70 4.47 10.48
C GLY A 264 1.02 4.91 11.78
N ILE A 265 1.06 4.09 12.81
CA ILE A 265 0.47 4.46 14.11
C ILE A 265 1.48 5.08 15.09
N GLY A 266 2.78 5.13 14.72
CA GLY A 266 3.85 5.65 15.58
C GLY A 266 4.29 4.67 16.68
N ARG A 267 3.80 3.43 16.64
CA ARG A 267 4.15 2.35 17.56
C ARG A 267 4.72 1.17 16.79
N GLY A 268 5.86 0.67 17.25
CA GLY A 268 6.47 -0.54 16.71
C GLY A 268 5.99 -1.78 17.46
N PHE A 269 5.91 -2.91 16.73
CA PHE A 269 5.67 -4.24 17.28
C PHE A 269 6.72 -5.20 16.74
N SER A 270 7.25 -6.05 17.62
CA SER A 270 8.21 -7.07 17.24
C SER A 270 7.53 -8.23 16.50
N VAL A 271 8.32 -9.05 15.80
CA VAL A 271 7.79 -10.27 15.16
C VAL A 271 7.17 -11.22 16.19
N ARG A 272 7.75 -11.32 17.40
CA ARG A 272 7.22 -12.16 18.48
C ARG A 272 5.92 -11.61 19.06
N GLU A 273 5.79 -10.29 19.21
CA GLU A 273 4.53 -9.66 19.64
C GLU A 273 3.40 -9.92 18.63
N VAL A 274 3.70 -9.81 17.33
CA VAL A 274 2.71 -10.11 16.28
C VAL A 274 2.31 -11.57 16.29
N LEU A 275 3.27 -12.50 16.43
CA LEU A 275 2.98 -13.93 16.53
C LEU A 275 2.12 -14.24 17.76
N ALA A 276 2.46 -13.70 18.93
CA ALA A 276 1.70 -13.89 20.17
C ALA A 276 0.25 -13.37 20.03
N GLU A 277 0.05 -12.25 19.35
CA GLU A 277 -1.29 -11.72 19.08
C GLU A 277 -2.06 -12.63 18.09
N CYS A 278 -1.39 -13.17 17.06
CA CYS A 278 -2.00 -14.17 16.17
C CYS A 278 -2.44 -15.41 16.95
N GLU A 279 -1.59 -15.94 17.86
CA GLU A 279 -1.91 -17.08 18.72
C GLU A 279 -3.10 -16.80 19.64
N ARG A 280 -3.14 -15.59 20.23
CA ARG A 280 -4.27 -15.14 21.05
C ARG A 280 -5.59 -15.15 20.28
N VAL A 281 -5.60 -14.60 19.08
CA VAL A 281 -6.79 -14.49 18.22
C VAL A 281 -7.24 -15.86 17.70
N VAL A 282 -6.28 -16.70 17.29
CA VAL A 282 -6.54 -18.07 16.81
C VAL A 282 -6.95 -19.01 17.94
N GLY A 283 -6.54 -18.73 19.20
CA GLY A 283 -6.84 -19.53 20.39
C GLY A 283 -5.94 -20.77 20.54
N ARG A 284 -4.83 -20.87 19.82
CA ARG A 284 -3.86 -21.97 19.91
C ARG A 284 -2.46 -21.55 19.44
N PRO A 285 -1.39 -22.26 19.85
CA PRO A 285 -0.05 -22.03 19.35
C PRO A 285 0.02 -22.19 17.82
N ILE A 286 0.86 -21.35 17.19
CA ILE A 286 1.09 -21.36 15.74
C ILE A 286 2.49 -21.93 15.48
N PRO A 287 2.64 -22.94 14.61
CA PRO A 287 3.94 -23.47 14.24
C PRO A 287 4.86 -22.37 13.73
N ALA A 288 6.04 -22.20 14.37
CA ALA A 288 7.03 -21.22 13.97
C ALA A 288 8.45 -21.82 14.05
N LYS A 289 9.33 -21.37 13.15
CA LYS A 289 10.73 -21.77 13.11
C LYS A 289 11.63 -20.55 12.92
N VAL A 290 12.80 -20.56 13.53
CA VAL A 290 13.81 -19.53 13.34
C VAL A 290 14.54 -19.78 12.02
N ALA A 291 14.76 -18.70 11.27
CA ALA A 291 15.53 -18.68 10.03
C ALA A 291 16.65 -17.60 10.13
N PRO A 292 17.68 -17.65 9.29
CA PRO A 292 18.69 -16.59 9.22
C PRO A 292 18.07 -15.23 8.95
N ARG A 293 18.75 -14.15 9.36
CA ARG A 293 18.33 -12.78 9.01
C ARG A 293 18.15 -12.62 7.50
N ARG A 294 17.16 -11.85 7.11
CA ARG A 294 17.07 -11.34 5.73
C ARG A 294 18.13 -10.26 5.53
N GLU A 295 18.85 -10.33 4.43
CA GLU A 295 19.82 -9.30 4.07
C GLU A 295 19.15 -7.94 3.88
N GLY A 296 19.71 -6.89 4.48
CA GLY A 296 19.18 -5.52 4.37
C GLY A 296 17.96 -5.21 5.23
N ASP A 297 17.57 -6.12 6.14
CA ASP A 297 16.41 -5.88 7.02
C ASP A 297 16.81 -5.03 8.25
N PRO A 298 16.30 -3.78 8.41
CA PRO A 298 16.63 -2.95 9.56
C PRO A 298 16.07 -3.52 10.87
N PRO A 299 16.75 -3.34 12.03
CA PRO A 299 16.23 -3.78 13.32
C PRO A 299 14.86 -3.17 13.68
N GLU A 300 14.66 -1.89 13.37
CA GLU A 300 13.42 -1.17 13.66
C GLU A 300 13.06 -0.23 12.50
N LEU A 301 11.76 -0.19 12.16
CA LEU A 301 11.16 0.82 11.29
C LEU A 301 9.85 1.28 11.94
N ARG A 302 9.83 2.53 12.43
CA ARG A 302 8.69 3.13 13.09
C ARG A 302 8.49 4.58 12.62
N SER A 303 7.25 4.93 12.28
CA SER A 303 6.89 6.26 11.79
C SER A 303 6.75 7.28 12.91
N ASP A 304 6.89 8.56 12.53
CA ASP A 304 6.24 9.68 13.22
C ASP A 304 5.03 10.11 12.37
N PRO A 305 3.78 9.81 12.77
CA PRO A 305 2.59 10.18 12.02
C PRO A 305 2.09 11.62 12.32
N SER A 306 2.80 12.40 13.11
CA SER A 306 2.35 13.72 13.56
C SER A 306 2.02 14.67 12.41
N LEU A 307 2.78 14.59 11.31
CA LEU A 307 2.57 15.47 10.16
C LEU A 307 1.26 15.13 9.42
N VAL A 308 0.99 13.86 9.12
CA VAL A 308 -0.24 13.45 8.46
C VAL A 308 -1.46 13.75 9.32
N MET A 309 -1.37 13.54 10.63
CA MET A 309 -2.45 13.86 11.59
C MET A 309 -2.76 15.36 11.61
N ARG A 310 -1.74 16.21 11.66
CA ARG A 310 -1.89 17.67 11.72
C ARG A 310 -2.40 18.27 10.41
N GLU A 311 -1.85 17.83 9.28
CA GLU A 311 -2.05 18.48 7.99
C GLU A 311 -3.21 17.92 7.18
N LEU A 312 -3.54 16.64 7.37
CA LEU A 312 -4.67 15.98 6.70
C LEU A 312 -5.85 15.69 7.64
N GLY A 313 -5.67 15.91 8.96
CA GLY A 313 -6.69 15.56 9.96
C GLY A 313 -6.89 14.05 10.13
N TRP A 314 -6.07 13.24 9.47
CA TRP A 314 -6.16 11.79 9.56
C TRP A 314 -5.82 11.30 10.97
N LYS A 315 -6.60 10.31 11.45
CA LYS A 315 -6.34 9.65 12.73
C LYS A 315 -6.60 8.15 12.57
N PRO A 316 -5.64 7.27 12.95
CA PRO A 316 -5.87 5.84 12.93
C PRO A 316 -6.96 5.47 13.96
N ARG A 317 -7.89 4.63 13.55
CA ARG A 317 -8.94 4.06 14.41
C ARG A 317 -8.42 2.83 15.14
N HIS A 318 -7.47 2.12 14.52
CA HIS A 318 -6.91 0.86 14.99
C HIS A 318 -5.46 1.07 15.39
N VAL A 319 -5.19 1.23 16.70
CA VAL A 319 -3.86 1.54 17.25
C VAL A 319 -3.20 0.36 17.97
N THR A 320 -3.75 -0.84 17.80
CA THR A 320 -3.24 -2.09 18.36
C THR A 320 -3.28 -3.21 17.31
N LEU A 321 -2.56 -4.31 17.55
CA LEU A 321 -2.54 -5.47 16.64
C LEU A 321 -3.89 -6.21 16.58
N ALA A 322 -4.64 -6.23 17.69
CA ALA A 322 -5.86 -7.02 17.81
C ALA A 322 -6.84 -6.86 16.63
N PRO A 323 -7.34 -5.65 16.30
CA PRO A 323 -8.28 -5.50 15.20
C PRO A 323 -7.68 -5.87 13.84
N MET A 324 -6.37 -5.69 13.65
CA MET A 324 -5.67 -6.06 12.42
C MET A 324 -5.66 -7.59 12.23
N VAL A 325 -5.30 -8.32 13.29
CA VAL A 325 -5.25 -9.79 13.27
C VAL A 325 -6.66 -10.39 13.23
N GLU A 326 -7.60 -9.85 14.01
CA GLU A 326 -8.98 -10.35 14.07
C GLU A 326 -9.71 -10.21 12.73
N SER A 327 -9.55 -9.08 12.03
CA SER A 327 -10.15 -8.90 10.70
C SER A 327 -9.52 -9.81 9.66
N ALA A 328 -8.18 -9.95 9.67
CA ALA A 328 -7.46 -10.87 8.78
C ALA A 328 -7.86 -12.33 9.04
N TRP A 329 -7.93 -12.76 10.30
CA TRP A 329 -8.32 -14.13 10.66
C TRP A 329 -9.73 -14.45 10.20
N ARG A 330 -10.69 -13.56 10.46
CA ARG A 330 -12.09 -13.72 10.02
C ARG A 330 -12.19 -13.88 8.51
N TRP A 331 -11.47 -13.03 7.76
CA TRP A 331 -11.48 -13.09 6.31
C TRP A 331 -10.87 -14.41 5.80
N MET A 332 -9.73 -14.83 6.34
CA MET A 332 -9.05 -16.07 5.92
C MET A 332 -9.86 -17.32 6.27
N GLN A 333 -10.59 -17.33 7.39
CA GLN A 333 -11.50 -18.43 7.72
C GLN A 333 -12.67 -18.54 6.71
N ALA A 334 -13.18 -17.41 6.24
CA ALA A 334 -14.23 -17.38 5.23
C ALA A 334 -13.70 -17.67 3.81
N ASN A 335 -12.41 -17.42 3.57
CA ASN A 335 -11.74 -17.57 2.28
C ASN A 335 -10.42 -18.37 2.42
N PRO A 336 -10.45 -19.63 2.81
CA PRO A 336 -9.25 -20.42 3.11
C PRO A 336 -8.35 -20.68 1.89
N ALA A 337 -8.89 -20.54 0.68
CA ALA A 337 -8.17 -20.62 -0.60
C ALA A 337 -7.89 -19.25 -1.23
N GLY A 338 -8.08 -18.15 -0.48
CA GLY A 338 -8.01 -16.80 -1.00
C GLY A 338 -9.25 -16.38 -1.80
N TYR A 339 -9.09 -15.40 -2.69
CA TYR A 339 -10.16 -15.02 -3.62
C TYR A 339 -10.46 -16.14 -4.64
N PRO A 340 -11.71 -16.26 -5.09
CA PRO A 340 -12.02 -17.13 -6.24
C PRO A 340 -11.17 -16.76 -7.46
N ARG A 341 -10.54 -17.76 -8.06
CA ARG A 341 -9.74 -17.64 -9.30
C ARG A 341 -10.59 -17.69 -10.54
#